data_8971e91860c1078fd8a8daad6244405c
#
_entry.id   8971e91860c1078fd8a8daad6244405c
#
_cell.length_a   1.000
_cell.length_b   1.000
_cell.length_c   1.000
_cell.angle_alpha   90.00
_cell.angle_beta   90.00
_cell.angle_gamma   90.00
#
_symmetry.space_group_name_H-M   'P 1'
#
loop_
_entity.id
_entity.type
_entity.pdbx_description
1 polymer ?
#
loop_
_entity_poly.entity_id
_entity_poly.type
_entity_poly.pdbx_seq_one_letter_code
_entity_poly.pdbx_strand_id
1 'polypeptide(L)'
;MSDTKRNTIGKFGLLSLTFAAVYSFNNVINNNIELGLASAPMFFLATIFYFIPFCLIIAEFVSLNKNSEAGVYAWVKSSLGGRWAFITAYTYWFVNLFFFTSLLPRVIAYASYAFLGYEYIMTPVATTIISMVLFAFSTWVSTNGAKMLGPITSVTSTLMLLLTLSYILLAGTALVGGVQPADAITVDAMIPNFNWAFLGVTTWIFMAAGGAESVAVYVNDVKGGSKSFVKVIILAGIFIGVLYSVSSVLINVFVSSKELKFTGGSVQVFHGMAAYFGLPEALMNRFVGLVSFTAMFGSLLMWTATPV
;
A
#
# COMPACT_ATOMS: atom_id res chain seq x y z
N MET A 1 3.58 -11.13 -37.15
CA MET A 1 4.32 -11.38 -35.91
C MET A 1 3.37 -12.05 -34.96
N SER A 2 3.66 -13.27 -34.54
CA SER A 2 2.73 -14.17 -33.85
C SER A 2 2.36 -13.62 -32.47
N ASP A 3 1.08 -13.58 -32.22
CA ASP A 3 0.41 -13.30 -30.95
C ASP A 3 0.81 -14.35 -29.90
N THR A 4 2.01 -14.29 -29.38
CA THR A 4 2.35 -15.03 -28.16
C THR A 4 1.67 -14.29 -27.01
N LYS A 5 0.41 -14.66 -26.72
CA LYS A 5 -0.26 -14.28 -25.47
C LYS A 5 0.69 -14.58 -24.31
N ARG A 6 1.22 -13.53 -23.71
CA ARG A 6 2.13 -13.60 -22.56
C ARG A 6 1.41 -14.00 -21.26
N ASN A 7 0.53 -14.98 -21.26
CA ASN A 7 -0.23 -15.46 -20.10
C ASN A 7 0.69 -15.93 -18.95
N THR A 8 1.48 -15.03 -18.39
CA THR A 8 2.51 -15.30 -17.38
C THR A 8 1.98 -15.10 -15.96
N ILE A 9 1.01 -14.18 -15.77
CA ILE A 9 0.51 -13.78 -14.44
C ILE A 9 -0.76 -14.57 -14.12
N GLY A 10 -0.72 -15.40 -13.06
CA GLY A 10 -1.89 -16.06 -12.51
C GLY A 10 -2.75 -15.11 -11.67
N LYS A 11 -3.94 -15.56 -11.26
CA LYS A 11 -4.86 -14.76 -10.41
C LYS A 11 -4.22 -14.33 -9.10
N PHE A 12 -3.47 -15.21 -8.45
CA PHE A 12 -2.74 -14.91 -7.22
C PHE A 12 -1.64 -13.88 -7.47
N GLY A 13 -0.89 -13.99 -8.57
CA GLY A 13 0.13 -13.01 -8.95
C GLY A 13 -0.48 -11.62 -9.18
N LEU A 14 -1.63 -11.53 -9.86
CA LEU A 14 -2.34 -10.26 -10.05
C LEU A 14 -2.86 -9.69 -8.72
N LEU A 15 -3.43 -10.54 -7.85
CA LEU A 15 -3.83 -10.12 -6.50
C LEU A 15 -2.66 -9.55 -5.71
N SER A 16 -1.50 -10.23 -5.77
CA SER A 16 -0.27 -9.81 -5.09
C SER A 16 0.28 -8.49 -5.64
N LEU A 17 0.26 -8.31 -6.97
CA LEU A 17 0.64 -7.04 -7.61
C LEU A 17 -0.28 -5.89 -7.16
N THR A 18 -1.59 -6.12 -7.17
CA THR A 18 -2.57 -5.13 -6.71
C THR A 18 -2.37 -4.81 -5.23
N PHE A 19 -2.15 -5.83 -4.40
CA PHE A 19 -1.89 -5.67 -2.99
C PHE A 19 -0.60 -4.87 -2.74
N ALA A 20 0.50 -5.18 -3.44
CA ALA A 20 1.76 -4.45 -3.33
C ALA A 20 1.65 -2.98 -3.79
N ALA A 21 0.79 -2.71 -4.77
CA ALA A 21 0.57 -1.36 -5.28
C ALA A 21 -0.28 -0.49 -4.33
N VAL A 22 -1.27 -1.09 -3.67
CA VAL A 22 -2.29 -0.36 -2.90
C VAL A 22 -2.09 -0.47 -1.40
N TYR A 23 -1.91 -1.71 -0.89
CA TYR A 23 -1.91 -1.94 0.55
C TYR A 23 -0.57 -1.64 1.20
N SER A 24 -0.63 -0.86 2.28
CA SER A 24 0.49 -0.67 3.19
C SER A 24 -0.02 -0.56 4.62
N PHE A 25 0.54 -1.34 5.54
CA PHE A 25 0.23 -1.22 6.97
C PHE A 25 0.59 0.17 7.51
N ASN A 26 1.60 0.83 6.93
CA ASN A 26 1.92 2.22 7.25
C ASN A 26 0.81 3.21 6.84
N ASN A 27 0.00 2.92 5.83
CA ASN A 27 -1.14 3.78 5.50
C ASN A 27 -2.19 3.75 6.63
N VAL A 28 -2.39 2.60 7.28
CA VAL A 28 -3.24 2.50 8.48
C VAL A 28 -2.69 3.41 9.58
N ILE A 29 -1.40 3.32 9.86
CA ILE A 29 -0.73 4.11 10.90
C ILE A 29 -0.80 5.61 10.59
N ASN A 30 -0.41 6.01 9.39
CA ASN A 30 -0.39 7.42 8.99
C ASN A 30 -1.79 8.07 9.08
N ASN A 31 -2.81 7.37 8.64
CA ASN A 31 -4.18 7.87 8.74
C ASN A 31 -4.69 7.88 10.18
N ASN A 32 -4.21 6.93 11.01
CA ASN A 32 -4.56 6.90 12.42
C ASN A 32 -3.87 8.02 13.22
N ILE A 33 -2.63 8.41 12.88
CA ILE A 33 -1.96 9.59 13.47
C ILE A 33 -2.81 10.84 13.29
N GLU A 34 -3.40 11.01 12.13
CA GLU A 34 -4.14 12.22 11.76
C GLU A 34 -5.60 12.20 12.21
N LEU A 35 -6.26 11.05 12.11
CA LEU A 35 -7.71 10.90 12.34
C LEU A 35 -8.05 10.09 13.60
N GLY A 36 -7.05 9.49 14.25
CA GLY A 36 -7.31 8.55 15.33
C GLY A 36 -8.21 7.40 14.87
N LEU A 37 -9.11 6.97 15.74
CA LEU A 37 -10.04 5.89 15.48
C LEU A 37 -11.06 6.21 14.37
N ALA A 38 -11.30 7.49 14.06
CA ALA A 38 -12.15 7.90 12.95
C ALA A 38 -11.61 7.45 11.57
N SER A 39 -10.32 7.09 11.47
CA SER A 39 -9.74 6.51 10.25
C SER A 39 -10.44 5.20 9.83
N ALA A 40 -10.94 4.40 10.77
CA ALA A 40 -11.59 3.11 10.49
C ALA A 40 -12.90 3.27 9.68
N PRO A 41 -13.92 4.01 10.12
CA PRO A 41 -15.11 4.25 9.32
C PRO A 41 -14.80 5.02 8.04
N MET A 42 -13.79 5.90 8.02
CA MET A 42 -13.40 6.62 6.82
C MET A 42 -12.82 5.68 5.76
N PHE A 43 -12.01 4.69 6.12
CA PHE A 43 -11.57 3.65 5.19
C PHE A 43 -12.73 2.79 4.67
N PHE A 44 -13.70 2.47 5.53
CA PHE A 44 -14.88 1.72 5.13
C PHE A 44 -15.70 2.51 4.10
N LEU A 45 -15.99 3.77 4.36
CA LEU A 45 -16.72 4.65 3.44
C LEU A 45 -15.93 4.88 2.14
N ALA A 46 -14.63 5.14 2.22
CA ALA A 46 -13.77 5.29 1.04
C ALA A 46 -13.73 4.00 0.20
N THR A 47 -13.80 2.83 0.82
CA THR A 47 -13.85 1.56 0.09
C THR A 47 -15.13 1.46 -0.74
N ILE A 48 -16.29 1.79 -0.16
CA ILE A 48 -17.58 1.69 -0.83
C ILE A 48 -17.77 2.79 -1.89
N PHE A 49 -17.45 4.05 -1.54
CA PHE A 49 -17.81 5.19 -2.39
C PHE A 49 -16.69 5.65 -3.33
N TYR A 50 -15.46 5.19 -3.11
CA TYR A 50 -14.32 5.57 -3.95
C TYR A 50 -13.60 4.34 -4.52
N PHE A 51 -13.06 3.45 -3.70
CA PHE A 51 -12.15 2.40 -4.15
C PHE A 51 -12.84 1.35 -5.03
N ILE A 52 -13.99 0.82 -4.63
CA ILE A 52 -14.74 -0.14 -5.46
C ILE A 52 -15.22 0.51 -6.78
N PRO A 53 -15.85 1.70 -6.80
CA PRO A 53 -16.15 2.39 -8.04
C PRO A 53 -14.93 2.66 -8.91
N PHE A 54 -13.80 3.03 -8.33
CA PHE A 54 -12.56 3.24 -9.04
C PHE A 54 -12.04 1.94 -9.70
N CYS A 55 -12.06 0.82 -8.98
CA CYS A 55 -11.73 -0.49 -9.54
C CYS A 55 -12.67 -0.88 -10.70
N LEU A 56 -13.96 -0.54 -10.61
CA LEU A 56 -14.93 -0.78 -11.69
C LEU A 56 -14.62 0.06 -12.93
N ILE A 57 -14.27 1.33 -12.76
CA ILE A 57 -13.86 2.23 -13.85
C ILE A 57 -12.60 1.67 -14.53
N ILE A 58 -11.59 1.26 -13.76
CA ILE A 58 -10.38 0.62 -14.30
C ILE A 58 -10.75 -0.63 -15.11
N ALA A 59 -11.61 -1.47 -14.55
CA ALA A 59 -12.07 -2.68 -15.18
C ALA A 59 -12.77 -2.43 -16.52
N GLU A 60 -13.60 -1.38 -16.62
CA GLU A 60 -14.26 -0.95 -17.83
C GLU A 60 -13.25 -0.47 -18.88
N PHE A 61 -12.36 0.44 -18.52
CA PHE A 61 -11.31 0.93 -19.43
C PHE A 61 -10.41 -0.18 -19.95
N VAL A 62 -10.00 -1.10 -19.09
CA VAL A 62 -9.21 -2.28 -19.48
C VAL A 62 -10.00 -3.16 -20.45
N SER A 63 -11.31 -3.31 -20.26
CA SER A 63 -12.15 -4.13 -21.15
C SER A 63 -12.34 -3.50 -22.55
N LEU A 64 -12.37 -2.16 -22.61
CA LEU A 64 -12.52 -1.40 -23.84
C LEU A 64 -11.18 -1.29 -24.60
N ASN A 65 -10.07 -1.22 -23.90
CA ASN A 65 -8.72 -0.97 -24.49
C ASN A 65 -7.82 -2.21 -24.39
N LYS A 66 -8.34 -3.38 -24.77
CA LYS A 66 -7.66 -4.69 -24.59
C LYS A 66 -6.27 -4.82 -25.21
N ASN A 67 -5.94 -4.01 -26.22
CA ASN A 67 -4.68 -4.07 -26.96
C ASN A 67 -3.72 -2.95 -26.57
N SER A 68 -4.06 -2.13 -25.56
CA SER A 68 -3.23 -1.02 -25.12
C SER A 68 -2.53 -1.34 -23.82
N GLU A 69 -1.21 -1.21 -23.80
CA GLU A 69 -0.37 -1.32 -22.62
C GLU A 69 -0.13 0.04 -21.95
N ALA A 70 -0.63 1.14 -22.56
CA ALA A 70 -0.34 2.50 -22.11
C ALA A 70 -1.26 3.01 -20.97
N GLY A 71 -1.95 2.12 -20.26
CA GLY A 71 -2.69 2.43 -19.03
C GLY A 71 -3.54 3.70 -19.11
N VAL A 72 -3.37 4.59 -18.14
CA VAL A 72 -4.15 5.83 -18.00
C VAL A 72 -4.07 6.73 -19.23
N TYR A 73 -2.91 6.82 -19.91
CA TYR A 73 -2.78 7.59 -21.15
C TYR A 73 -3.76 7.11 -22.22
N ALA A 74 -3.80 5.81 -22.48
CA ALA A 74 -4.68 5.24 -23.51
C ALA A 74 -6.16 5.44 -23.20
N TRP A 75 -6.54 5.31 -21.93
CA TRP A 75 -7.92 5.47 -21.48
C TRP A 75 -8.41 6.91 -21.72
N VAL A 76 -7.62 7.89 -21.29
CA VAL A 76 -7.97 9.30 -21.49
C VAL A 76 -7.92 9.67 -22.96
N LYS A 77 -6.96 9.13 -23.75
CA LYS A 77 -6.88 9.36 -25.17
C LYS A 77 -8.11 8.87 -25.93
N SER A 78 -8.61 7.68 -25.56
CA SER A 78 -9.81 7.11 -26.19
C SER A 78 -11.10 7.87 -25.88
N SER A 79 -11.14 8.58 -24.73
CA SER A 79 -12.34 9.27 -24.24
C SER A 79 -12.31 10.77 -24.51
N LEU A 80 -11.18 11.45 -24.29
CA LEU A 80 -11.04 12.90 -24.30
C LEU A 80 -10.01 13.43 -25.32
N GLY A 81 -9.32 12.52 -26.02
CA GLY A 81 -8.32 12.87 -27.02
C GLY A 81 -6.91 13.10 -26.47
N GLY A 82 -5.95 13.27 -27.40
CA GLY A 82 -4.52 13.23 -27.09
C GLY A 82 -4.03 14.34 -26.16
N ARG A 83 -4.61 15.55 -26.25
CA ARG A 83 -4.22 16.67 -25.37
C ARG A 83 -4.46 16.36 -23.89
N TRP A 84 -5.64 15.88 -23.56
CA TRP A 84 -6.00 15.53 -22.19
C TRP A 84 -5.25 14.29 -21.71
N ALA A 85 -5.00 13.32 -22.60
CA ALA A 85 -4.18 12.16 -22.29
C ALA A 85 -2.76 12.55 -21.88
N PHE A 86 -2.14 13.48 -22.62
CA PHE A 86 -0.80 13.98 -22.30
C PHE A 86 -0.78 14.70 -20.95
N ILE A 87 -1.73 15.62 -20.70
CA ILE A 87 -1.83 16.34 -19.42
C ILE A 87 -1.97 15.36 -18.25
N THR A 88 -2.86 14.37 -18.40
CA THR A 88 -3.11 13.37 -17.35
C THR A 88 -1.87 12.53 -17.09
N ALA A 89 -1.22 12.00 -18.12
CA ALA A 89 0.00 11.20 -17.98
C ALA A 89 1.15 12.00 -17.35
N TYR A 90 1.33 13.25 -17.80
CA TYR A 90 2.34 14.15 -17.24
C TYR A 90 2.08 14.44 -15.75
N THR A 91 0.84 14.75 -15.40
CA THR A 91 0.45 15.02 -14.00
C THR A 91 0.65 13.77 -13.13
N TYR A 92 0.26 12.60 -13.64
CA TYR A 92 0.46 11.32 -12.95
C TYR A 92 1.94 11.05 -12.69
N TRP A 93 2.79 11.21 -13.71
CA TRP A 93 4.24 11.10 -13.56
C TRP A 93 4.80 12.09 -12.55
N PHE A 94 4.39 13.37 -12.64
CA PHE A 94 4.86 14.44 -11.76
C PHE A 94 4.53 14.18 -10.30
N VAL A 95 3.31 13.74 -9.99
CA VAL A 95 2.88 13.40 -8.61
C VAL A 95 3.70 12.23 -8.05
N ASN A 96 4.03 11.25 -8.87
CA ASN A 96 4.84 10.11 -8.43
C ASN A 96 6.26 10.50 -7.98
N LEU A 97 6.83 11.59 -8.48
CA LEU A 97 8.12 12.09 -8.00
C LEU A 97 8.07 12.43 -6.50
N PHE A 98 6.98 13.07 -6.06
CA PHE A 98 6.79 13.38 -4.62
C PHE A 98 6.51 12.13 -3.80
N PHE A 99 5.81 11.16 -4.34
CA PHE A 99 5.59 9.88 -3.69
C PHE A 99 6.91 9.16 -3.38
N PHE A 100 7.85 9.13 -4.33
CA PHE A 100 9.16 8.52 -4.10
C PHE A 100 9.99 9.23 -3.02
N THR A 101 9.87 10.55 -2.89
CA THR A 101 10.57 11.29 -1.82
C THR A 101 10.12 10.87 -0.43
N SER A 102 8.91 10.36 -0.29
CA SER A 102 8.40 9.83 0.98
C SER A 102 8.65 8.33 1.15
N LEU A 103 8.66 7.57 0.08
CA LEU A 103 8.81 6.10 0.10
C LEU A 103 10.26 5.68 0.39
N LEU A 104 11.23 6.29 -0.30
CA LEU A 104 12.63 5.90 -0.22
C LEU A 104 13.24 6.03 1.19
N PRO A 105 13.05 7.14 1.93
CA PRO A 105 13.52 7.22 3.31
C PRO A 105 12.91 6.17 4.23
N ARG A 106 11.64 5.79 4.01
CA ARG A 106 10.99 4.73 4.78
C ARG A 106 11.59 3.36 4.51
N VAL A 107 11.95 3.05 3.26
CA VAL A 107 12.68 1.81 2.92
C VAL A 107 13.98 1.74 3.72
N ILE A 108 14.74 2.84 3.80
CA ILE A 108 16.00 2.94 4.56
C ILE A 108 15.75 2.75 6.05
N ALA A 109 14.74 3.41 6.62
CA ALA A 109 14.40 3.28 8.03
C ALA A 109 14.03 1.85 8.41
N TYR A 110 13.19 1.18 7.61
CA TYR A 110 12.87 -0.23 7.87
C TYR A 110 14.05 -1.18 7.64
N ALA A 111 14.96 -0.86 6.73
CA ALA A 111 16.23 -1.58 6.63
C ALA A 111 17.04 -1.47 7.93
N SER A 112 17.10 -0.29 8.56
CA SER A 112 17.80 -0.15 9.83
C SER A 112 17.18 -0.97 10.95
N TYR A 113 15.85 -1.01 11.07
CA TYR A 113 15.18 -1.91 12.00
C TYR A 113 15.47 -3.39 11.70
N ALA A 114 15.45 -3.80 10.44
CA ALA A 114 15.70 -5.17 10.03
C ALA A 114 17.11 -5.65 10.44
N PHE A 115 18.12 -4.84 10.19
CA PHE A 115 19.52 -5.24 10.39
C PHE A 115 20.05 -4.87 11.77
N LEU A 116 19.69 -3.70 12.30
CA LEU A 116 20.20 -3.19 13.57
C LEU A 116 19.25 -3.47 14.75
N GLY A 117 17.92 -3.59 14.50
CA GLY A 117 16.89 -3.74 15.53
C GLY A 117 16.36 -2.41 16.10
N TYR A 118 16.85 -1.29 15.59
CA TYR A 118 16.43 0.06 15.97
C TYR A 118 16.53 1.02 14.77
N GLU A 119 15.87 2.17 14.87
CA GLU A 119 15.94 3.21 13.84
C GLU A 119 17.29 3.93 13.90
N TYR A 120 18.07 3.78 12.85
CA TYR A 120 19.30 4.53 12.67
C TYR A 120 19.03 5.79 11.85
N ILE A 121 19.12 6.95 12.49
CA ILE A 121 18.90 8.24 11.83
C ILE A 121 20.19 8.65 11.11
N MET A 122 20.14 8.56 9.79
CA MET A 122 21.25 8.99 8.93
C MET A 122 21.24 10.50 8.71
N THR A 123 22.39 11.05 8.31
CA THR A 123 22.45 12.44 7.85
C THR A 123 21.59 12.62 6.58
N PRO A 124 21.00 13.80 6.34
CA PRO A 124 20.20 14.05 5.13
C PRO A 124 20.95 13.73 3.84
N VAL A 125 22.25 14.03 3.77
CA VAL A 125 23.10 13.73 2.61
C VAL A 125 23.21 12.22 2.37
N ALA A 126 23.51 11.45 3.42
CA ALA A 126 23.60 9.99 3.31
C ALA A 126 22.26 9.38 2.89
N THR A 127 21.15 9.82 3.49
CA THR A 127 19.80 9.39 3.12
C THR A 127 19.51 9.67 1.64
N THR A 128 19.89 10.85 1.14
CA THR A 128 19.69 11.22 -0.27
C THR A 128 20.49 10.33 -1.21
N ILE A 129 21.78 10.11 -0.92
CA ILE A 129 22.67 9.28 -1.76
C ILE A 129 22.14 7.84 -1.81
N ILE A 130 21.80 7.25 -0.67
CA ILE A 130 21.25 5.89 -0.61
C ILE A 130 19.90 5.81 -1.33
N SER A 131 19.04 6.82 -1.18
CA SER A 131 17.77 6.90 -1.90
C SER A 131 17.96 6.91 -3.42
N MET A 132 18.94 7.68 -3.93
CA MET A 132 19.27 7.71 -5.36
C MET A 132 19.75 6.35 -5.86
N VAL A 133 20.61 5.67 -5.11
CA VAL A 133 21.09 4.32 -5.45
C VAL A 133 19.94 3.30 -5.46
N LEU A 134 19.09 3.34 -4.42
CA LEU A 134 17.90 2.47 -4.35
C LEU A 134 16.93 2.72 -5.50
N PHE A 135 16.70 3.99 -5.85
CA PHE A 135 15.82 4.34 -6.97
C PHE A 135 16.39 3.85 -8.30
N ALA A 136 17.68 4.09 -8.56
CA ALA A 136 18.35 3.61 -9.78
C ALA A 136 18.32 2.08 -9.87
N PHE A 137 18.59 1.38 -8.76
CA PHE A 137 18.54 -0.07 -8.69
C PHE A 137 17.11 -0.60 -8.92
N SER A 138 16.10 -0.01 -8.28
CA SER A 138 14.71 -0.43 -8.46
C SER A 138 14.20 -0.18 -9.88
N THR A 139 14.60 0.94 -10.49
CA THR A 139 14.30 1.23 -11.90
C THR A 139 14.93 0.18 -12.81
N TRP A 140 16.22 -0.15 -12.60
CA TRP A 140 16.89 -1.19 -13.37
C TRP A 140 16.20 -2.56 -13.22
N VAL A 141 15.81 -2.95 -12.01
CA VAL A 141 15.04 -4.19 -11.79
C VAL A 141 13.70 -4.14 -12.53
N SER A 142 13.01 -3.01 -12.47
CA SER A 142 11.68 -2.83 -13.09
C SER A 142 11.71 -2.93 -14.61
N THR A 143 12.83 -2.60 -15.28
CA THR A 143 12.99 -2.77 -16.73
C THR A 143 12.90 -4.22 -17.20
N ASN A 144 13.05 -5.19 -16.29
CA ASN A 144 12.88 -6.62 -16.59
C ASN A 144 11.40 -7.06 -16.64
N GLY A 145 10.46 -6.14 -16.35
CA GLY A 145 9.02 -6.32 -16.52
C GLY A 145 8.37 -7.32 -15.56
N ALA A 146 7.12 -7.65 -15.84
CA ALA A 146 6.24 -8.48 -15.01
C ALA A 146 6.81 -9.85 -14.63
N LYS A 147 7.67 -10.43 -15.48
CA LYS A 147 8.30 -11.75 -15.22
C LYS A 147 9.16 -11.75 -13.97
N MET A 148 9.87 -10.65 -13.71
CA MET A 148 10.73 -10.51 -12.53
C MET A 148 9.95 -9.91 -11.35
N LEU A 149 9.10 -8.93 -11.61
CA LEU A 149 8.32 -8.25 -10.57
C LEU A 149 7.29 -9.17 -9.91
N GLY A 150 6.60 -10.02 -10.69
CA GLY A 150 5.54 -10.88 -10.19
C GLY A 150 5.94 -11.77 -9.01
N PRO A 151 7.01 -12.57 -9.09
CA PRO A 151 7.49 -13.38 -7.96
C PRO A 151 7.89 -12.54 -6.74
N ILE A 152 8.63 -11.44 -6.95
CA ILE A 152 9.09 -10.58 -5.86
C ILE A 152 7.89 -9.98 -5.13
N THR A 153 6.96 -9.35 -5.86
CA THR A 153 5.76 -8.75 -5.28
C THR A 153 4.86 -9.79 -4.61
N SER A 154 4.80 -11.02 -5.12
CA SER A 154 4.03 -12.10 -4.48
C SER A 154 4.59 -12.46 -3.10
N VAL A 155 5.90 -12.57 -2.96
CA VAL A 155 6.54 -12.84 -1.67
C VAL A 155 6.35 -11.68 -0.71
N THR A 156 6.67 -10.46 -1.14
CA THR A 156 6.59 -9.27 -0.28
C THR A 156 5.15 -8.97 0.16
N SER A 157 4.18 -9.12 -0.74
CA SER A 157 2.75 -8.95 -0.43
C SER A 157 2.25 -10.02 0.53
N THR A 158 2.67 -11.26 0.36
CA THR A 158 2.29 -12.35 1.26
C THR A 158 2.83 -12.12 2.66
N LEU A 159 4.10 -11.70 2.78
CA LEU A 159 4.70 -11.37 4.07
C LEU A 159 3.97 -10.22 4.77
N MET A 160 3.64 -9.15 4.04
CA MET A 160 2.89 -8.01 4.58
C MET A 160 1.46 -8.42 4.98
N LEU A 161 0.80 -9.25 4.19
CA LEU A 161 -0.52 -9.78 4.53
C LEU A 161 -0.48 -10.62 5.81
N LEU A 162 0.49 -11.53 5.92
CA LEU A 162 0.66 -12.35 7.12
C LEU A 162 0.98 -11.49 8.35
N LEU A 163 1.83 -10.47 8.21
CA LEU A 163 2.12 -9.52 9.27
C LEU A 163 0.84 -8.80 9.72
N THR A 164 0.05 -8.29 8.77
CA THR A 164 -1.21 -7.59 9.07
C THR A 164 -2.23 -8.53 9.77
N LEU A 165 -2.40 -9.74 9.24
CA LEU A 165 -3.32 -10.72 9.82
C LEU A 165 -2.87 -11.16 11.22
N SER A 166 -1.56 -11.37 11.42
CA SER A 166 -1.04 -11.68 12.76
C SER A 166 -1.30 -10.56 13.75
N TYR A 167 -1.14 -9.30 13.32
CA TYR A 167 -1.49 -8.16 14.16
C TYR A 167 -2.97 -8.14 14.52
N ILE A 168 -3.86 -8.28 13.53
CA ILE A 168 -5.31 -8.29 13.73
C ILE A 168 -5.71 -9.39 14.73
N LEU A 169 -5.17 -10.60 14.54
CA LEU A 169 -5.47 -11.72 15.41
C LEU A 169 -4.97 -11.50 16.84
N LEU A 170 -3.72 -11.06 17.01
CA LEU A 170 -3.11 -10.86 18.33
C LEU A 170 -3.73 -9.66 19.06
N ALA A 171 -3.98 -8.55 18.37
CA ALA A 171 -4.67 -7.41 18.97
C ALA A 171 -6.13 -7.74 19.33
N GLY A 172 -6.82 -8.50 18.47
CA GLY A 172 -8.16 -9.01 18.77
C GLY A 172 -8.20 -9.94 19.98
N THR A 173 -7.27 -10.89 20.07
CA THR A 173 -7.17 -11.78 21.25
C THR A 173 -6.83 -11.03 22.52
N ALA A 174 -5.98 -10.00 22.46
CA ALA A 174 -5.66 -9.15 23.59
C ALA A 174 -6.90 -8.39 24.10
N LEU A 175 -7.72 -7.83 23.20
CA LEU A 175 -8.98 -7.17 23.56
C LEU A 175 -9.95 -8.13 24.23
N VAL A 176 -10.14 -9.34 23.67
CA VAL A 176 -10.99 -10.37 24.26
C VAL A 176 -10.43 -10.82 25.63
N GLY A 177 -9.10 -10.80 25.79
CA GLY A 177 -8.40 -11.08 27.06
C GLY A 177 -8.50 -9.95 28.09
N GLY A 178 -9.21 -8.84 27.80
CA GLY A 178 -9.46 -7.76 28.74
C GLY A 178 -8.41 -6.64 28.74
N VAL A 179 -7.54 -6.58 27.70
CA VAL A 179 -6.62 -5.44 27.53
C VAL A 179 -7.43 -4.16 27.36
N GLN A 180 -7.09 -3.16 28.16
CA GLN A 180 -7.61 -1.81 27.95
C GLN A 180 -6.83 -1.17 26.78
N PRO A 181 -7.51 -0.81 25.67
CA PRO A 181 -6.83 -0.20 24.54
C PRO A 181 -6.26 1.17 24.92
N ALA A 182 -5.11 1.52 24.33
CA ALA A 182 -4.43 2.79 24.58
C ALA A 182 -5.29 4.02 24.20
N ASP A 183 -6.10 3.88 23.13
CA ASP A 183 -7.19 4.82 22.84
C ASP A 183 -8.53 4.06 22.98
N ALA A 184 -9.48 4.65 23.71
CA ALA A 184 -10.78 4.03 23.94
C ALA A 184 -11.56 3.79 22.63
N ILE A 185 -11.96 2.54 22.40
CA ILE A 185 -12.74 2.15 21.21
C ILE A 185 -14.22 2.49 21.48
N THR A 186 -14.60 3.73 21.18
CA THR A 186 -15.98 4.24 21.36
C THR A 186 -16.55 4.75 20.06
N VAL A 187 -17.87 4.80 19.95
CA VAL A 187 -18.54 5.37 18.76
C VAL A 187 -18.17 6.84 18.58
N ASP A 188 -18.08 7.60 19.67
CA ASP A 188 -17.72 9.02 19.61
C ASP A 188 -16.30 9.23 19.05
N ALA A 189 -15.35 8.35 19.39
CA ALA A 189 -14.00 8.40 18.85
C ALA A 189 -13.93 8.02 17.37
N MET A 190 -14.94 7.33 16.83
CA MET A 190 -15.07 7.00 15.41
C MET A 190 -15.70 8.11 14.57
N ILE A 191 -16.28 9.12 15.20
CA ILE A 191 -16.89 10.24 14.49
C ILE A 191 -15.83 11.31 14.26
N PRO A 192 -15.47 11.64 12.99
CA PRO A 192 -14.48 12.67 12.73
C PRO A 192 -15.01 14.07 13.02
N ASN A 193 -14.12 14.96 13.43
CA ASN A 193 -14.43 16.39 13.55
C ASN A 193 -14.49 17.01 12.14
N PHE A 194 -15.69 17.28 11.63
CA PHE A 194 -15.91 17.87 10.31
C PHE A 194 -15.50 19.34 10.29
N ASN A 195 -14.27 19.61 9.87
CA ASN A 195 -13.72 20.95 9.68
C ASN A 195 -12.84 20.98 8.41
N TRP A 196 -12.32 22.15 8.06
CA TRP A 196 -11.45 22.28 6.88
C TRP A 196 -10.17 21.43 6.95
N ALA A 197 -9.58 21.27 8.14
CA ALA A 197 -8.42 20.40 8.33
C ALA A 197 -8.77 18.94 8.04
N PHE A 198 -9.96 18.48 8.48
CA PHE A 198 -10.46 17.14 8.17
C PHE A 198 -10.51 16.85 6.66
N LEU A 199 -10.97 17.82 5.84
CA LEU A 199 -11.00 17.66 4.39
C LEU A 199 -9.59 17.44 3.81
N GLY A 200 -8.59 18.16 4.34
CA GLY A 200 -7.18 17.96 3.95
C GLY A 200 -6.68 16.57 4.33
N VAL A 201 -6.95 16.14 5.55
CA VAL A 201 -6.51 14.83 6.06
C VAL A 201 -7.22 13.67 5.34
N THR A 202 -8.50 13.83 4.99
CA THR A 202 -9.28 12.81 4.27
C THR A 202 -8.64 12.45 2.91
N THR A 203 -7.86 13.36 2.30
CA THR A 203 -7.12 13.06 1.06
C THR A 203 -6.14 11.91 1.24
N TRP A 204 -5.57 11.70 2.43
CA TRP A 204 -4.69 10.58 2.74
C TRP A 204 -5.41 9.24 2.67
N ILE A 205 -6.70 9.19 3.05
CA ILE A 205 -7.55 8.00 2.92
C ILE A 205 -7.72 7.64 1.43
N PHE A 206 -8.02 8.62 0.58
CA PHE A 206 -8.16 8.39 -0.86
C PHE A 206 -6.83 8.00 -1.50
N MET A 207 -5.71 8.62 -1.10
CA MET A 207 -4.37 8.22 -1.53
C MET A 207 -4.05 6.76 -1.18
N ALA A 208 -4.40 6.34 0.05
CA ALA A 208 -4.18 4.96 0.48
C ALA A 208 -4.99 3.95 -0.33
N ALA A 209 -6.15 4.36 -0.87
CA ALA A 209 -7.00 3.53 -1.73
C ALA A 209 -6.64 3.66 -3.24
N GLY A 210 -5.70 4.51 -3.61
CA GLY A 210 -5.17 4.61 -4.98
C GLY A 210 -4.15 3.51 -5.30
N GLY A 211 -3.79 3.38 -6.57
CA GLY A 211 -2.73 2.47 -7.04
C GLY A 211 -3.23 1.26 -7.83
N ALA A 212 -4.53 0.95 -7.79
CA ALA A 212 -5.10 -0.16 -8.57
C ALA A 212 -4.95 0.04 -10.09
N GLU A 213 -4.88 1.27 -10.56
CA GLU A 213 -4.63 1.64 -11.96
C GLU A 213 -3.25 1.21 -12.43
N SER A 214 -2.28 1.17 -11.53
CA SER A 214 -0.89 0.82 -11.83
C SER A 214 -0.71 -0.60 -12.34
N VAL A 215 -1.58 -1.52 -11.94
CA VAL A 215 -1.53 -2.92 -12.38
C VAL A 215 -2.25 -3.17 -13.70
N ALA A 216 -2.96 -2.18 -14.24
CA ALA A 216 -3.72 -2.31 -15.48
C ALA A 216 -2.82 -2.53 -16.72
N VAL A 217 -1.58 -2.05 -16.67
CA VAL A 217 -0.56 -2.29 -17.73
C VAL A 217 -0.28 -3.77 -17.94
N TYR A 218 -0.54 -4.62 -16.96
CA TYR A 218 -0.30 -6.06 -17.01
C TYR A 218 -1.50 -6.88 -17.48
N VAL A 219 -2.60 -6.25 -17.91
CA VAL A 219 -3.84 -6.96 -18.31
C VAL A 219 -3.61 -8.03 -19.37
N ASN A 220 -2.71 -7.78 -20.33
CA ASN A 220 -2.37 -8.70 -21.41
C ASN A 220 -1.49 -9.89 -20.95
N ASP A 221 -0.84 -9.75 -19.80
CA ASP A 221 -0.03 -10.81 -19.18
C ASP A 221 -0.86 -11.72 -18.27
N VAL A 222 -2.12 -11.37 -17.97
CA VAL A 222 -2.97 -12.11 -17.03
C VAL A 222 -3.58 -13.34 -17.69
N LYS A 223 -3.44 -14.51 -17.04
CA LYS A 223 -4.10 -15.75 -17.45
C LYS A 223 -5.64 -15.60 -17.36
N GLY A 224 -6.31 -15.76 -18.50
CA GLY A 224 -7.75 -15.55 -18.62
C GLY A 224 -8.15 -14.13 -19.06
N GLY A 225 -7.18 -13.28 -19.37
CA GLY A 225 -7.37 -11.96 -19.97
C GLY A 225 -8.18 -10.99 -19.11
N SER A 226 -8.82 -10.00 -19.76
CA SER A 226 -9.54 -8.92 -19.08
C SER A 226 -10.66 -9.40 -18.15
N LYS A 227 -11.34 -10.50 -18.44
CA LYS A 227 -12.38 -11.05 -17.56
C LYS A 227 -11.81 -11.51 -16.22
N SER A 228 -10.64 -12.14 -16.23
CA SER A 228 -9.96 -12.57 -15.01
C SER A 228 -9.41 -11.37 -14.26
N PHE A 229 -8.82 -10.39 -14.98
CA PHE A 229 -8.33 -9.14 -14.43
C PHE A 229 -9.43 -8.41 -13.64
N VAL A 230 -10.59 -8.15 -14.26
CA VAL A 230 -11.74 -7.48 -13.65
C VAL A 230 -12.16 -8.12 -12.34
N LYS A 231 -12.34 -9.45 -12.34
CA LYS A 231 -12.76 -10.18 -11.14
C LYS A 231 -11.75 -10.06 -10.01
N VAL A 232 -10.47 -10.16 -10.33
CA VAL A 232 -9.40 -10.11 -9.31
C VAL A 232 -9.25 -8.72 -8.74
N ILE A 233 -9.34 -7.65 -9.55
CA ILE A 233 -9.15 -6.28 -9.06
C ILE A 233 -10.29 -5.84 -8.15
N ILE A 234 -11.54 -6.23 -8.46
CA ILE A 234 -12.69 -5.95 -7.59
C ILE A 234 -12.56 -6.71 -6.26
N LEU A 235 -12.21 -7.99 -6.32
CA LEU A 235 -12.00 -8.80 -5.11
C LEU A 235 -10.85 -8.23 -4.26
N ALA A 236 -9.76 -7.81 -4.90
CA ALA A 236 -8.65 -7.14 -4.23
C ALA A 236 -9.10 -5.84 -3.55
N GLY A 237 -9.91 -5.02 -4.22
CA GLY A 237 -10.43 -3.77 -3.66
C GLY A 237 -11.26 -4.00 -2.40
N ILE A 238 -12.18 -4.95 -2.42
CA ILE A 238 -13.00 -5.32 -1.25
C ILE A 238 -12.10 -5.82 -0.11
N PHE A 239 -11.19 -6.73 -0.41
CA PHE A 239 -10.30 -7.34 0.57
C PHE A 239 -9.38 -6.31 1.24
N ILE A 240 -8.75 -5.43 0.45
CA ILE A 240 -7.87 -4.36 0.95
C ILE A 240 -8.66 -3.37 1.81
N GLY A 241 -9.86 -2.98 1.37
CA GLY A 241 -10.72 -2.09 2.14
C GLY A 241 -11.12 -2.65 3.51
N VAL A 242 -11.45 -3.94 3.56
CA VAL A 242 -11.72 -4.62 4.85
C VAL A 242 -10.48 -4.64 5.73
N LEU A 243 -9.30 -4.96 5.17
CA LEU A 243 -8.05 -4.94 5.93
C LEU A 243 -7.73 -3.55 6.48
N TYR A 244 -7.87 -2.50 5.69
CA TYR A 244 -7.68 -1.13 6.16
C TYR A 244 -8.62 -0.78 7.31
N SER A 245 -9.91 -1.05 7.17
CA SER A 245 -10.93 -0.71 8.18
C SER A 245 -10.69 -1.47 9.49
N VAL A 246 -10.50 -2.79 9.42
CA VAL A 246 -10.28 -3.63 10.62
C VAL A 246 -8.96 -3.28 11.30
N SER A 247 -7.88 -3.11 10.53
CA SER A 247 -6.59 -2.73 11.10
C SER A 247 -6.66 -1.37 11.80
N SER A 248 -7.40 -0.41 11.22
CA SER A 248 -7.56 0.93 11.81
C SER A 248 -8.31 0.91 13.15
N VAL A 249 -9.25 -0.01 13.36
CA VAL A 249 -9.87 -0.19 14.68
C VAL A 249 -8.87 -0.70 15.71
N LEU A 250 -7.99 -1.63 15.29
CA LEU A 250 -7.12 -2.35 16.22
C LEU A 250 -5.77 -1.68 16.46
N ILE A 251 -5.39 -0.69 15.62
CA ILE A 251 -4.05 -0.08 15.68
C ILE A 251 -3.75 0.54 17.04
N ASN A 252 -4.77 1.08 17.71
CA ASN A 252 -4.63 1.77 18.99
C ASN A 252 -4.84 0.86 20.21
N VAL A 253 -4.77 -0.45 20.04
CA VAL A 253 -4.85 -1.38 21.19
C VAL A 253 -3.63 -1.24 22.09
N PHE A 254 -2.43 -1.13 21.50
CA PHE A 254 -1.18 -1.10 22.26
C PHE A 254 -0.49 0.26 22.26
N VAL A 255 -0.82 1.15 21.32
CA VAL A 255 -0.17 2.47 21.18
C VAL A 255 -1.22 3.52 20.85
N SER A 256 -1.21 4.62 21.60
CA SER A 256 -2.12 5.74 21.33
C SER A 256 -1.83 6.41 19.98
N SER A 257 -2.87 6.87 19.29
CA SER A 257 -2.74 7.63 18.04
C SER A 257 -1.80 8.83 18.15
N LYS A 258 -1.75 9.47 19.32
CA LYS A 258 -0.88 10.62 19.61
C LYS A 258 0.61 10.26 19.72
N GLU A 259 0.93 9.00 19.99
CA GLU A 259 2.30 8.51 20.16
C GLU A 259 2.83 7.81 18.90
N LEU A 260 1.95 7.51 17.95
CA LEU A 260 2.32 6.86 16.69
C LEU A 260 3.30 7.72 15.88
N LYS A 261 4.25 7.05 15.22
CA LYS A 261 5.28 7.70 14.40
C LYS A 261 5.06 7.41 12.92
N PHE A 262 5.26 8.40 12.07
CA PHE A 262 5.24 8.22 10.61
C PHE A 262 6.32 7.25 10.12
N THR A 263 7.51 7.34 10.72
CA THR A 263 8.63 6.44 10.43
C THR A 263 8.70 5.38 11.51
N GLY A 264 8.78 4.11 11.12
CA GLY A 264 8.86 2.99 12.06
C GLY A 264 7.57 2.68 12.85
N GLY A 265 6.46 3.31 12.54
CA GLY A 265 5.20 3.12 13.28
C GLY A 265 4.72 1.67 13.32
N SER A 266 4.92 0.87 12.25
CA SER A 266 4.61 -0.55 12.29
C SER A 266 5.46 -1.30 13.30
N VAL A 267 6.75 -0.98 13.41
CA VAL A 267 7.62 -1.58 14.45
C VAL A 267 7.15 -1.16 15.83
N GLN A 268 6.80 0.12 16.03
CA GLN A 268 6.30 0.65 17.30
C GLN A 268 5.04 -0.09 17.79
N VAL A 269 4.07 -0.32 16.89
CA VAL A 269 2.82 -1.01 17.23
C VAL A 269 3.07 -2.47 17.61
N PHE A 270 3.95 -3.16 16.89
CA PHE A 270 4.32 -4.54 17.23
C PHE A 270 5.24 -4.62 18.46
N HIS A 271 6.02 -3.58 18.75
CA HIS A 271 6.79 -3.50 19.98
C HIS A 271 5.87 -3.45 21.22
N GLY A 272 4.83 -2.61 21.20
CA GLY A 272 3.81 -2.58 22.25
C GLY A 272 3.10 -3.92 22.44
N MET A 273 2.79 -4.60 21.33
CA MET A 273 2.22 -5.95 21.35
C MET A 273 3.20 -6.98 21.95
N ALA A 274 4.48 -6.91 21.57
CA ALA A 274 5.51 -7.82 22.11
C ALA A 274 5.65 -7.69 23.62
N ALA A 275 5.65 -6.47 24.15
CA ALA A 275 5.68 -6.21 25.57
C ALA A 275 4.51 -6.86 26.30
N TYR A 276 3.30 -6.77 25.75
CA TYR A 276 2.11 -7.40 26.33
C TYR A 276 2.18 -8.95 26.37
N PHE A 277 2.64 -9.56 25.29
CA PHE A 277 2.74 -11.03 25.18
C PHE A 277 4.05 -11.61 25.75
N GLY A 278 4.92 -10.79 26.33
CA GLY A 278 6.21 -11.22 26.87
C GLY A 278 7.18 -11.73 25.79
N LEU A 279 7.06 -11.25 24.56
CA LEU A 279 7.93 -11.62 23.44
C LEU A 279 9.22 -10.78 23.46
N PRO A 280 10.36 -11.31 22.98
CA PRO A 280 11.61 -10.56 22.91
C PRO A 280 11.49 -9.34 21.95
N GLU A 281 11.51 -8.14 22.51
CA GLU A 281 11.30 -6.89 21.78
C GLU A 281 12.31 -6.69 20.63
N ALA A 282 13.60 -6.95 20.89
CA ALA A 282 14.64 -6.80 19.87
C ALA A 282 14.44 -7.75 18.68
N LEU A 283 13.96 -8.96 18.92
CA LEU A 283 13.63 -9.90 17.86
C LEU A 283 12.40 -9.45 17.08
N MET A 284 11.38 -8.95 17.78
CA MET A 284 10.17 -8.41 17.15
C MET A 284 10.50 -7.20 16.27
N ASN A 285 11.29 -6.27 16.74
CA ASN A 285 11.72 -5.10 15.97
C ASN A 285 12.43 -5.50 14.67
N ARG A 286 13.35 -6.46 14.74
CA ARG A 286 14.04 -6.98 13.55
C ARG A 286 13.09 -7.71 12.59
N PHE A 287 12.22 -8.55 13.13
CA PHE A 287 11.26 -9.31 12.32
C PHE A 287 10.29 -8.38 11.58
N VAL A 288 9.64 -7.47 12.31
CA VAL A 288 8.71 -6.50 11.72
C VAL A 288 9.45 -5.54 10.78
N GLY A 289 10.65 -5.11 11.16
CA GLY A 289 11.53 -4.31 10.32
C GLY A 289 11.83 -5.01 8.99
N LEU A 290 12.20 -6.29 9.03
CA LEU A 290 12.50 -7.08 7.82
C LEU A 290 11.27 -7.24 6.91
N VAL A 291 10.12 -7.59 7.49
CA VAL A 291 8.89 -7.73 6.70
C VAL A 291 8.48 -6.39 6.11
N SER A 292 8.51 -5.31 6.89
CA SER A 292 8.17 -3.97 6.40
C SER A 292 9.16 -3.47 5.35
N PHE A 293 10.46 -3.71 5.53
CA PHE A 293 11.49 -3.41 4.54
C PHE A 293 11.22 -4.12 3.22
N THR A 294 11.03 -5.44 3.26
CA THR A 294 10.78 -6.23 2.04
C THR A 294 9.50 -5.79 1.33
N ALA A 295 8.43 -5.52 2.08
CA ALA A 295 7.17 -5.06 1.51
C ALA A 295 7.29 -3.65 0.89
N MET A 296 7.94 -2.71 1.58
CA MET A 296 8.22 -1.37 1.04
C MET A 296 9.11 -1.40 -0.19
N PHE A 297 10.10 -2.29 -0.20
CA PHE A 297 10.96 -2.49 -1.37
C PHE A 297 10.18 -3.11 -2.53
N GLY A 298 9.30 -4.07 -2.28
CA GLY A 298 8.39 -4.62 -3.30
C GLY A 298 7.46 -3.56 -3.89
N SER A 299 6.92 -2.69 -3.04
CA SER A 299 6.13 -1.53 -3.47
C SER A 299 6.96 -0.55 -4.30
N LEU A 300 8.19 -0.25 -3.89
CA LEU A 300 9.11 0.59 -4.66
C LEU A 300 9.35 0.03 -6.07
N LEU A 301 9.62 -1.27 -6.18
CA LEU A 301 9.78 -1.94 -7.48
C LEU A 301 8.52 -1.84 -8.35
N MET A 302 7.35 -2.01 -7.74
CA MET A 302 6.07 -1.90 -8.45
C MET A 302 5.86 -0.48 -8.96
N TRP A 303 6.04 0.53 -8.11
CA TRP A 303 5.83 1.93 -8.47
C TRP A 303 6.88 2.49 -9.44
N THR A 304 8.11 1.99 -9.45
CA THR A 304 9.12 2.37 -10.46
C THR A 304 8.83 1.78 -11.85
N ALA A 305 8.02 0.71 -11.93
CA ALA A 305 7.60 0.11 -13.19
C ALA A 305 6.40 0.82 -13.84
N THR A 306 5.66 1.63 -13.09
CA THR A 306 4.31 2.04 -13.45
C THR A 306 4.15 3.43 -14.06
N PRO A 307 5.04 4.42 -13.87
CA PRO A 307 4.80 5.81 -14.30
C PRO A 307 4.91 6.06 -15.80
N VAL A 308 4.68 5.09 -16.65
CA VAL A 308 4.80 5.26 -18.12
C VAL A 308 3.48 5.02 -18.82
#